data_4ec2cf34e8bd190c7f9414bf17eb8a3d
#
_entry.id   4ec2cf34e8bd190c7f9414bf17eb8a3d
#
_cell.length_a   1.000
_cell.length_b   1.000
_cell.length_c   1.000
_cell.angle_alpha   90.00
_cell.angle_beta   90.00
_cell.angle_gamma   90.00
#
_symmetry.space_group_name_H-M   'P 1'
#
loop_
_entity.id
_entity.type
_entity.pdbx_description
1 polymer ?
#
loop_
_entity_poly.entity_id
_entity_poly.type
_entity_poly.pdbx_seq_one_letter_code
_entity_poly.pdbx_strand_id
1 'polypeptide(L)'
;MKSLWKLANAIHLGLYRLTSGRIGGRMGDGTILLLTTTGRKTGKARTVPVLYFLDDDGNPVVTASNAGLPKNPAWFENLRVNPRVTYQIGAERKIARADIAPPELRDRLWTRLTTNFKGFLEYQKKTTRVIPMVTLRPVS
;
A
#
# COMPACT_ATOMS: atom_id res chain seq x y z
N MET A 1 17.46 13.23 -6.87
CA MET A 1 16.66 12.01 -7.04
C MET A 1 15.38 12.01 -6.22
N LYS A 2 15.43 12.40 -4.93
CA LYS A 2 14.22 12.49 -4.08
C LYS A 2 13.18 13.47 -4.63
N SER A 3 13.59 14.60 -5.23
CA SER A 3 12.66 15.59 -5.78
C SER A 3 11.95 15.10 -7.03
N LEU A 4 12.64 14.34 -7.89
CA LEU A 4 12.03 13.75 -9.10
C LEU A 4 10.98 12.70 -8.73
N TRP A 5 11.27 11.88 -7.72
CA TRP A 5 10.32 10.88 -7.24
C TRP A 5 9.07 11.53 -6.65
N LYS A 6 9.24 12.60 -5.86
CA LYS A 6 8.11 13.35 -5.28
C LYS A 6 7.25 13.98 -6.36
N LEU A 7 7.87 14.54 -7.42
CA LEU A 7 7.14 15.13 -8.53
C LEU A 7 6.34 14.07 -9.30
N ALA A 8 6.97 12.94 -9.63
CA ALA A 8 6.30 11.83 -10.32
C ALA A 8 5.12 11.31 -9.50
N ASN A 9 5.31 11.16 -8.19
CA ASN A 9 4.25 10.71 -7.29
C ASN A 9 3.09 11.71 -7.23
N ALA A 10 3.39 13.01 -7.17
CA ALA A 10 2.36 14.06 -7.14
C ALA A 10 1.55 14.09 -8.44
N ILE A 11 2.19 13.89 -9.59
CA ILE A 11 1.51 13.82 -10.89
C ILE A 11 0.59 12.59 -10.93
N HIS A 12 1.07 11.44 -10.49
CA HIS A 12 0.26 10.21 -10.43
C HIS A 12 -0.96 10.39 -9.53
N LEU A 13 -0.77 10.98 -8.34
CA LEU A 13 -1.87 11.26 -7.42
C LEU A 13 -2.90 12.21 -8.05
N GLY A 14 -2.44 13.25 -8.74
CA GLY A 14 -3.31 14.20 -9.41
C GLY A 14 -4.15 13.56 -10.49
N LEU A 15 -3.53 12.73 -11.33
CA LEU A 15 -4.24 11.99 -12.38
C LEU A 15 -5.25 11.01 -11.79
N TYR A 16 -4.87 10.31 -10.75
CA TYR A 16 -5.77 9.37 -10.08
C TYR A 16 -7.02 10.07 -9.54
N ARG A 17 -6.82 11.18 -8.80
CA ARG A 17 -7.91 11.93 -8.19
C ARG A 17 -8.82 12.59 -9.23
N LEU A 18 -8.21 13.18 -10.28
CA LEU A 18 -8.96 13.88 -11.34
C LEU A 18 -9.87 12.93 -12.11
N THR A 19 -9.41 11.70 -12.36
CA THR A 19 -10.14 10.73 -13.16
C THR A 19 -10.88 9.69 -12.33
N SER A 20 -10.92 9.83 -11.01
CA SER A 20 -11.53 8.86 -10.08
C SER A 20 -10.96 7.45 -10.27
N GLY A 21 -9.65 7.36 -10.51
CA GLY A 21 -8.95 6.10 -10.64
C GLY A 21 -8.95 5.50 -12.04
N ARG A 22 -9.54 6.14 -13.03
CA ARG A 22 -9.51 5.63 -14.41
C ARG A 22 -8.13 5.64 -15.01
N ILE A 23 -7.34 6.69 -14.69
CA ILE A 23 -5.94 6.79 -15.08
C ILE A 23 -5.11 6.70 -13.80
N GLY A 24 -4.11 5.83 -13.80
CA GLY A 24 -3.26 5.62 -12.64
C GLY A 24 -3.83 4.63 -11.62
N GLY A 25 -5.04 4.07 -11.85
CA GLY A 25 -5.62 3.05 -11.00
C GLY A 25 -5.05 1.65 -11.25
N ARG A 26 -4.27 1.51 -12.31
CA ARG A 26 -3.57 0.26 -12.62
C ARG A 26 -2.11 0.56 -12.89
N MET A 27 -1.24 -0.37 -12.47
CA MET A 27 0.19 -0.32 -12.74
C MET A 27 0.63 -1.73 -13.16
N GLY A 28 0.99 -1.89 -14.43
CA GLY A 28 1.24 -3.22 -14.99
C GLY A 28 -0.03 -4.06 -14.90
N ASP A 29 0.06 -5.23 -14.28
CA ASP A 29 -1.08 -6.16 -14.11
C ASP A 29 -1.79 -5.95 -12.76
N GLY A 30 -1.39 -4.94 -11.98
CA GLY A 30 -1.94 -4.69 -10.65
C GLY A 30 -2.93 -3.55 -10.59
N THR A 31 -3.68 -3.50 -9.49
CA THR A 31 -4.58 -2.40 -9.17
C THR A 31 -3.97 -1.53 -8.08
N ILE A 32 -4.23 -0.22 -8.16
CA ILE A 32 -3.61 0.79 -7.28
C ILE A 32 -4.70 1.48 -6.48
N LEU A 33 -4.46 1.65 -5.19
CA LEU A 33 -5.25 2.53 -4.33
C LEU A 33 -4.39 3.69 -3.84
N LEU A 34 -5.03 4.76 -3.39
CA LEU A 34 -4.36 5.85 -2.69
C LEU A 34 -4.48 5.59 -1.19
N LEU A 35 -3.34 5.43 -0.53
CA LEU A 35 -3.29 5.21 0.92
C LEU A 35 -2.84 6.49 1.61
N THR A 36 -3.65 6.96 2.56
CA THR A 36 -3.32 8.13 3.37
C THR A 36 -3.06 7.69 4.80
N THR A 37 -1.86 7.97 5.28
CA THR A 37 -1.45 7.71 6.67
C THR A 37 -1.14 9.03 7.36
N THR A 38 -1.09 9.00 8.69
CA THR A 38 -0.65 10.15 9.50
C THR A 38 0.85 10.07 9.70
N GLY A 39 1.58 11.09 9.27
CA GLY A 39 3.02 11.13 9.43
C GLY A 39 3.42 11.03 10.89
N ARG A 40 4.20 10.01 11.24
CA ARG A 40 4.57 9.72 12.63
C ARG A 40 5.43 10.82 13.28
N LYS A 41 6.11 11.62 12.45
CA LYS A 41 6.98 12.70 12.94
C LYS A 41 6.30 14.06 12.90
N THR A 42 5.38 14.28 11.97
CA THR A 42 4.79 15.61 11.72
C THR A 42 3.31 15.69 12.04
N GLY A 43 2.61 14.55 12.13
CA GLY A 43 1.16 14.51 12.26
C GLY A 43 0.40 14.89 11.00
N LYS A 44 1.10 15.15 9.89
CA LYS A 44 0.48 15.56 8.63
C LYS A 44 0.02 14.34 7.84
N ALA A 45 -1.06 14.50 7.08
CA ALA A 45 -1.53 13.46 6.17
C ALA A 45 -0.51 13.23 5.05
N ARG A 46 -0.23 11.95 4.76
CA ARG A 46 0.69 11.52 3.70
C ARG A 46 -0.03 10.53 2.81
N THR A 47 -0.16 10.85 1.54
CA THR A 47 -0.87 10.01 0.57
C THR A 47 0.09 9.47 -0.47
N VAL A 48 0.03 8.16 -0.70
CA VAL A 48 0.87 7.48 -1.69
C VAL A 48 0.04 6.46 -2.47
N PRO A 49 0.39 6.19 -3.75
CA PRO A 49 -0.22 5.09 -4.49
C PRO A 49 0.42 3.77 -4.07
N VAL A 50 -0.40 2.75 -3.85
CA VAL A 50 0.06 1.43 -3.41
C VAL A 50 -0.72 0.37 -4.16
N LEU A 51 -0.04 -0.67 -4.63
CA LEU A 51 -0.69 -1.82 -5.23
C LEU A 51 -1.46 -2.60 -4.16
N TYR A 52 -2.65 -3.05 -4.51
CA TYR A 52 -3.48 -3.84 -3.60
C TYR A 52 -4.14 -5.02 -4.31
N PHE A 53 -4.59 -5.98 -3.51
CA PHE A 53 -5.54 -7.01 -3.93
C PHE A 53 -6.57 -7.15 -2.81
N LEU A 54 -7.71 -7.78 -3.11
CA LEU A 54 -8.76 -8.00 -2.12
C LEU A 54 -8.59 -9.37 -1.48
N ASP A 55 -8.77 -9.44 -0.15
CA ASP A 55 -8.81 -10.71 0.55
C ASP A 55 -10.20 -11.36 0.39
N ASP A 56 -10.42 -12.51 1.04
CA ASP A 56 -11.68 -13.26 0.90
C ASP A 56 -12.88 -12.50 1.47
N ASP A 57 -12.65 -11.55 2.38
CA ASP A 57 -13.70 -10.70 2.97
C ASP A 57 -13.92 -9.41 2.18
N GLY A 58 -13.21 -9.23 1.07
CA GLY A 58 -13.31 -8.03 0.25
C GLY A 58 -12.52 -6.85 0.77
N ASN A 59 -11.62 -7.04 1.72
CA ASN A 59 -10.78 -5.97 2.26
C ASN A 59 -9.51 -5.81 1.43
N PRO A 60 -9.08 -4.57 1.16
CA PRO A 60 -7.80 -4.37 0.47
C PRO A 60 -6.61 -4.82 1.32
N VAL A 61 -5.66 -5.47 0.68
CA VAL A 61 -4.40 -5.88 1.27
C VAL A 61 -3.28 -5.16 0.54
N VAL A 62 -2.40 -4.50 1.29
CA VAL A 62 -1.24 -3.79 0.75
C VAL A 62 0.04 -4.41 1.29
N THR A 63 1.12 -4.30 0.53
CA THR A 63 2.38 -4.99 0.81
C THR A 63 3.49 -3.97 1.01
N ALA A 64 4.16 -4.04 2.16
CA ALA A 64 5.22 -3.09 2.52
C ALA A 64 6.58 -3.54 1.97
N SER A 65 6.65 -3.74 0.64
CA SER A 65 7.85 -4.27 -0.01
C SER A 65 8.99 -3.27 -0.11
N ASN A 66 8.66 -1.99 -0.33
CA ASN A 66 9.65 -0.93 -0.57
C ASN A 66 10.71 -1.36 -1.60
N ALA A 67 10.27 -2.05 -2.67
CA ALA A 67 11.12 -2.58 -3.75
C ALA A 67 12.26 -3.49 -3.25
N GLY A 68 12.07 -4.15 -2.11
CA GLY A 68 13.08 -5.03 -1.52
C GLY A 68 14.20 -4.30 -0.77
N LEU A 69 14.08 -3.00 -0.53
CA LEU A 69 15.04 -2.27 0.28
C LEU A 69 15.03 -2.79 1.72
N PRO A 70 16.17 -2.60 2.47
CA PRO A 70 16.27 -3.13 3.83
C PRO A 70 15.34 -2.47 4.84
N LYS A 71 14.73 -1.34 4.49
CA LYS A 71 13.80 -0.61 5.37
C LYS A 71 12.37 -0.75 4.87
N ASN A 72 11.42 -0.71 5.81
CA ASN A 72 10.01 -0.60 5.47
C ASN A 72 9.72 0.77 4.83
N PRO A 73 8.71 0.88 3.98
CA PRO A 73 8.31 2.18 3.46
C PRO A 73 7.76 3.07 4.58
N ALA A 74 7.86 4.39 4.38
CA ALA A 74 7.42 5.36 5.40
C ALA A 74 5.96 5.17 5.80
N TRP A 75 5.07 4.86 4.83
CA TRP A 75 3.66 4.67 5.13
C TRP A 75 3.42 3.50 6.10
N PHE A 76 4.25 2.45 6.02
CA PHE A 76 4.14 1.32 6.94
C PHE A 76 4.52 1.74 8.37
N GLU A 77 5.63 2.46 8.52
CA GLU A 77 6.05 2.96 9.83
C GLU A 77 5.01 3.94 10.40
N ASN A 78 4.37 4.74 9.55
CA ASN A 78 3.30 5.64 9.97
C ASN A 78 2.10 4.88 10.53
N LEU A 79 1.63 3.84 9.83
CA LEU A 79 0.46 3.09 10.28
C LEU A 79 0.75 2.21 11.50
N ARG A 80 2.00 1.84 11.72
CA ARG A 80 2.37 1.14 12.96
C ARG A 80 2.15 2.01 14.19
N VAL A 81 2.42 3.31 14.06
CA VAL A 81 2.23 4.28 15.15
C VAL A 81 0.76 4.68 15.26
N ASN A 82 0.11 4.92 14.11
CA ASN A 82 -1.29 5.30 14.06
C ASN A 82 -2.02 4.44 13.03
N PRO A 83 -2.72 3.39 13.44
CA PRO A 83 -3.35 2.45 12.53
C PRO A 83 -4.60 2.97 11.83
N ARG A 84 -5.09 4.14 12.18
CA ARG A 84 -6.21 4.77 11.48
C ARG A 84 -5.71 5.35 10.17
N VAL A 85 -6.25 4.88 9.06
CA VAL A 85 -5.83 5.30 7.71
C VAL A 85 -7.07 5.63 6.88
N THR A 86 -6.84 6.25 5.73
CA THR A 86 -7.88 6.44 4.71
C THR A 86 -7.37 5.83 3.42
N TYR A 87 -8.22 5.18 2.65
CA TYR A 87 -7.85 4.74 1.31
C TYR A 87 -8.91 5.15 0.29
N GLN A 88 -8.47 5.30 -0.95
CA GLN A 88 -9.34 5.61 -2.07
C GLN A 88 -9.13 4.60 -3.18
N ILE A 89 -10.22 3.98 -3.62
CA ILE A 89 -10.25 3.09 -4.76
C ILE A 89 -11.27 3.68 -5.75
N GLY A 90 -10.80 4.11 -6.93
CA GLY A 90 -11.66 4.84 -7.85
C GLY A 90 -12.14 6.13 -7.22
N ALA A 91 -13.46 6.36 -7.21
CA ALA A 91 -14.07 7.52 -6.60
C ALA A 91 -14.40 7.32 -5.12
N GLU A 92 -14.26 6.09 -4.61
CA GLU A 92 -14.70 5.74 -3.26
C GLU A 92 -13.59 5.89 -2.24
N ARG A 93 -13.86 6.68 -1.19
CA ARG A 93 -12.95 6.88 -0.07
C ARG A 93 -13.52 6.22 1.18
N LYS A 94 -12.65 5.55 1.93
CA LYS A 94 -13.04 4.89 3.18
C LYS A 94 -12.01 5.15 4.27
N ILE A 95 -12.50 5.35 5.49
CA ILE A 95 -11.67 5.33 6.68
C ILE A 95 -11.53 3.87 7.10
N ALA A 96 -10.33 3.45 7.44
CA ALA A 96 -10.05 2.07 7.77
C ALA A 96 -9.07 1.97 8.94
N ARG A 97 -9.03 0.79 9.52
CA ARG A 97 -7.99 0.39 10.45
C ARG A 97 -7.01 -0.51 9.72
N ALA A 98 -5.73 -0.21 9.82
CA ALA A 98 -4.67 -1.01 9.23
C ALA A 98 -4.29 -2.12 10.20
N ASP A 99 -4.49 -3.37 9.79
CA ASP A 99 -4.14 -4.55 10.58
C ASP A 99 -2.93 -5.24 9.95
N ILE A 100 -1.80 -5.23 10.66
CA ILE A 100 -0.59 -5.92 10.22
C ILE A 100 -0.81 -7.42 10.40
N ALA A 101 -0.66 -8.20 9.33
CA ALA A 101 -0.94 -9.62 9.37
C ALA A 101 0.05 -10.36 10.29
N PRO A 102 -0.44 -11.20 11.21
CA PRO A 102 0.44 -12.09 11.97
C PRO A 102 1.08 -13.13 11.03
N PRO A 103 2.15 -13.83 11.47
CA PRO A 103 2.97 -14.65 10.55
C PRO A 103 2.20 -15.65 9.70
N GLU A 104 1.25 -16.39 10.25
CA GLU A 104 0.51 -17.39 9.47
C GLU A 104 -0.37 -16.76 8.40
N LEU A 105 -1.09 -15.68 8.76
CA LEU A 105 -1.91 -14.95 7.81
C LEU A 105 -1.03 -14.25 6.78
N ARG A 106 0.07 -13.64 7.22
CA ARG A 106 1.04 -13.02 6.32
C ARG A 106 1.49 -13.99 5.23
N ASP A 107 1.85 -15.21 5.59
CA ASP A 107 2.35 -16.18 4.62
C ASP A 107 1.27 -16.61 3.62
N ARG A 108 0.03 -16.75 4.06
CA ARG A 108 -1.09 -17.04 3.14
C ARG A 108 -1.34 -15.88 2.17
N LEU A 109 -1.33 -14.64 2.68
CA LEU A 109 -1.51 -13.45 1.84
C LEU A 109 -0.35 -13.28 0.87
N TRP A 110 0.87 -13.57 1.31
CA TRP A 110 2.07 -13.52 0.48
C TRP A 110 1.98 -14.51 -0.68
N THR A 111 1.57 -15.73 -0.41
CA THR A 111 1.38 -16.75 -1.43
C THR A 111 0.34 -16.30 -2.47
N ARG A 112 -0.76 -15.72 -2.01
CA ARG A 112 -1.80 -15.18 -2.90
C ARG A 112 -1.26 -14.04 -3.76
N LEU A 113 -0.51 -13.12 -3.16
CA LEU A 113 0.10 -12.01 -3.88
C LEU A 113 1.05 -12.51 -4.96
N THR A 114 1.98 -13.38 -4.59
CA THR A 114 3.06 -13.82 -5.48
C THR A 114 2.59 -14.79 -6.56
N THR A 115 1.44 -15.41 -6.40
CA THR A 115 0.82 -16.22 -7.45
C THR A 115 0.43 -15.35 -8.64
N ASN A 116 -0.06 -14.13 -8.37
CA ASN A 116 -0.49 -13.18 -9.40
C ASN A 116 0.58 -12.15 -9.78
N PHE A 117 1.48 -11.83 -8.85
CA PHE A 117 2.50 -10.80 -9.02
C PHE A 117 3.87 -11.35 -8.62
N LYS A 118 4.47 -12.16 -9.50
CA LYS A 118 5.71 -12.87 -9.22
C LYS A 118 6.91 -11.95 -8.95
N GLY A 119 6.85 -10.70 -9.41
CA GLY A 119 7.92 -9.72 -9.18
C GLY A 119 8.20 -9.46 -7.69
N PHE A 120 7.20 -9.67 -6.81
CA PHE A 120 7.41 -9.52 -5.37
C PHE A 120 8.36 -10.56 -4.80
N LEU A 121 8.50 -11.72 -5.44
CA LEU A 121 9.48 -12.73 -5.03
C LEU A 121 10.90 -12.19 -5.14
N GLU A 122 11.18 -11.39 -6.17
CA GLU A 122 12.50 -10.76 -6.34
C GLU A 122 12.77 -9.73 -5.23
N TYR A 123 11.74 -9.00 -4.79
CA TYR A 123 11.89 -8.06 -3.68
C TYR A 123 12.26 -8.77 -2.39
N GLN A 124 11.61 -9.91 -2.10
CA GLN A 124 11.92 -10.68 -0.88
C GLN A 124 13.35 -11.23 -0.92
N LYS A 125 13.88 -11.57 -2.10
CA LYS A 125 15.26 -12.04 -2.24
C LYS A 125 16.30 -10.96 -1.94
N LYS A 126 15.93 -9.69 -2.07
CA LYS A 126 16.85 -8.55 -1.86
C LYS A 126 17.00 -8.17 -0.40
N THR A 127 16.16 -8.68 0.49
CA THR A 127 16.18 -8.31 1.90
C THR A 127 16.01 -9.51 2.79
N THR A 128 16.61 -9.43 3.99
CA THR A 128 16.45 -10.46 5.03
C THR A 128 15.21 -10.23 5.88
N ARG A 129 14.62 -9.02 5.82
CA ARG A 129 13.38 -8.76 6.57
C ARG A 129 12.21 -9.49 5.92
N VAL A 130 11.27 -9.93 6.73
CA VAL A 130 10.02 -10.51 6.22
C VAL A 130 9.13 -9.33 5.79
N ILE A 131 8.81 -9.26 4.49
CA ILE A 131 8.01 -8.15 3.96
C ILE A 131 6.61 -8.18 4.56
N PRO A 132 6.18 -7.13 5.27
CA PRO A 132 4.87 -7.12 5.91
C PRO A 132 3.70 -7.03 4.94
N MET A 133 2.60 -7.67 5.30
CA MET A 133 1.31 -7.57 4.62
C MET A 133 0.32 -6.89 5.58
N VAL A 134 -0.48 -5.97 5.05
CA VAL A 134 -1.40 -5.17 5.86
C VAL A 134 -2.80 -5.22 5.26
N THR A 135 -3.79 -5.59 6.07
CA THR A 135 -5.20 -5.58 5.68
C THR A 135 -5.82 -4.25 6.10
N LEU A 136 -6.50 -3.59 5.17
CA LEU A 136 -7.22 -2.35 5.45
C LEU A 136 -8.69 -2.68 5.72
N ARG A 137 -9.12 -2.57 6.97
CA ARG A 137 -10.48 -2.91 7.38
C ARG A 137 -11.32 -1.65 7.54
N PRO A 138 -12.28 -1.40 6.63
CA PRO A 138 -13.14 -0.23 6.75
C PRO A 138 -13.82 -0.19 8.11
N VAL A 139 -13.85 1.01 8.70
CA VAL A 139 -14.62 1.26 9.92
C VAL A 139 -15.96 1.85 9.51
N SER A 140 -17.01 1.29 10.06
CA SER A 140 -18.38 1.74 9.75
C SER A 140 -18.79 2.95 10.57
#